data_adc5621259be65d604a85dd453432702
#
_entry.id   adc5621259be65d604a85dd453432702
#
_cell.length_a   1.000
_cell.length_b   1.000
_cell.length_c   1.000
_cell.angle_alpha   90.00
_cell.angle_beta   90.00
_cell.angle_gamma   90.00
#
_symmetry.space_group_name_H-M   'P 1'
#
loop_
_entity.id
_entity.type
_entity.pdbx_description
1 polymer ?
#
loop_
_entity_poly.entity_id
_entity_poly.type
_entity_poly.pdbx_seq_one_letter_code
_entity_poly.pdbx_strand_id
1 'polypeptide(L)'
;MSQQTNDQIVVFMTAPNAEEAARIAEMLLERKLAACVQILPPMTSIYVWKGEVQRESEILLVVKSTRAKFDELESAVRAIHSYETPEIIALPIVAGSQPYLSWLSSCLEGS
;
A
#
# COMPACT_ATOMS: atom_id res chain seq x y z
N MET A 1 5.98 19.66 -18.69
CA MET A 1 5.57 19.52 -18.47
C MET A 1 5.11 19.18 -17.78
N SER A 2 4.92 18.91 -17.41
CA SER A 2 4.56 18.60 -16.83
C SER A 2 4.05 18.03 -16.39
N GLN A 3 3.91 17.61 -16.21
CA GLN A 3 3.45 16.99 -15.75
C GLN A 3 3.19 16.51 -14.85
N GLN A 4 2.94 16.66 -14.50
CA GLN A 4 2.67 16.31 -13.65
C GLN A 4 2.09 15.70 -13.23
N THR A 5 2.16 15.79 -12.73
CA THR A 5 1.50 14.67 -12.80
C THR A 5 0.76 14.22 -11.60
N ASN A 6 -0.29 13.56 -11.66
CA ASN A 6 -1.11 13.04 -10.59
C ASN A 6 -0.97 11.56 -10.50
N ASP A 7 0.23 11.08 -10.79
CA ASP A 7 0.44 9.64 -10.84
C ASP A 7 0.73 9.04 -9.48
N GLN A 8 1.24 9.83 -8.54
CA GLN A 8 1.63 9.29 -7.24
C GLN A 8 0.41 9.04 -6.38
N ILE A 9 0.42 7.90 -5.69
CA ILE A 9 -0.68 7.50 -4.82
C ILE A 9 -0.14 7.00 -3.49
N VAL A 10 -1.02 7.06 -2.48
CA VAL A 10 -0.80 6.39 -1.20
C VAL A 10 -1.78 5.23 -1.15
N VAL A 11 -1.28 4.04 -0.87
CA VAL A 11 -2.13 2.86 -0.74
C VAL A 11 -2.16 2.46 0.73
N PHE A 12 -3.36 2.29 1.27
CA PHE A 12 -3.54 1.76 2.61
C PHE A 12 -3.92 0.29 2.49
N MET A 13 -3.27 -0.52 3.30
CA MET A 13 -3.64 -1.92 3.42
C MET A 13 -3.35 -2.38 4.84
N THR A 14 -4.04 -3.42 5.28
CA THR A 14 -3.85 -3.94 6.62
C THR A 14 -3.40 -5.39 6.55
N ALA A 15 -2.72 -5.83 7.61
CA ALA A 15 -2.27 -7.20 7.75
C ALA A 15 -2.53 -7.64 9.18
N PRO A 16 -2.69 -8.95 9.42
CA PRO A 16 -3.04 -9.41 10.77
C PRO A 16 -1.88 -9.36 11.76
N ASN A 17 -0.64 -9.34 11.28
CA ASN A 17 0.50 -9.34 12.18
C ASN A 17 1.71 -8.74 11.47
N ALA A 18 2.76 -8.49 12.26
CA ALA A 18 3.96 -7.83 11.75
C ALA A 18 4.72 -8.67 10.73
N GLU A 19 4.67 -9.99 10.89
CA GLU A 19 5.41 -10.87 9.98
C GLU A 19 4.81 -10.83 8.58
N GLU A 20 3.50 -10.90 8.49
CA GLU A 20 2.84 -10.82 7.19
C GLU A 20 3.02 -9.45 6.57
N ALA A 21 2.93 -8.38 7.39
CA ALA A 21 3.15 -7.02 6.90
C ALA A 21 4.55 -6.89 6.30
N ALA A 22 5.57 -7.45 6.96
CA ALA A 22 6.93 -7.37 6.47
C ALA A 22 7.09 -8.13 5.15
N ARG A 23 6.45 -9.30 5.03
CA ARG A 23 6.51 -10.06 3.78
C ARG A 23 5.90 -9.29 2.62
N ILE A 24 4.75 -8.67 2.88
CA ILE A 24 4.09 -7.87 1.84
C ILE A 24 5.00 -6.70 1.44
N ALA A 25 5.54 -5.99 2.43
CA ALA A 25 6.38 -4.83 2.16
C ALA A 25 7.61 -5.21 1.33
N GLU A 26 8.28 -6.28 1.70
CA GLU A 26 9.49 -6.70 1.01
C GLU A 26 9.18 -7.12 -0.42
N MET A 27 8.09 -7.84 -0.62
CA MET A 27 7.68 -8.25 -1.95
C MET A 27 7.40 -7.05 -2.84
N LEU A 28 6.69 -6.05 -2.30
CA LEU A 28 6.35 -4.88 -3.10
C LEU A 28 7.59 -4.10 -3.53
N LEU A 29 8.57 -3.97 -2.62
CA LEU A 29 9.79 -3.25 -2.95
C LEU A 29 10.64 -4.01 -3.95
N GLU A 30 10.77 -5.32 -3.76
CA GLU A 30 11.58 -6.15 -4.66
C GLU A 30 11.03 -6.14 -6.07
N ARG A 31 9.72 -6.13 -6.21
CA ARG A 31 9.07 -6.15 -7.53
C ARG A 31 8.86 -4.76 -8.11
N LYS A 32 9.35 -3.73 -7.42
CA LYS A 32 9.20 -2.34 -7.87
C LYS A 32 7.74 -1.95 -8.03
N LEU A 33 6.90 -2.44 -7.14
CA LEU A 33 5.48 -2.08 -7.10
C LEU A 33 5.22 -0.98 -6.10
N ALA A 34 6.21 -0.64 -5.27
CA ALA A 34 6.12 0.44 -4.30
C ALA A 34 7.51 1.04 -4.13
N ALA A 35 7.55 2.35 -3.86
CA ALA A 35 8.80 3.04 -3.58
C ALA A 35 9.13 3.00 -2.09
N CYS A 36 8.09 2.94 -1.25
CA CYS A 36 8.25 3.01 0.20
C CYS A 36 7.07 2.32 0.84
N VAL A 37 7.33 1.56 1.88
CA VAL A 37 6.27 0.96 2.69
C VAL A 37 6.58 1.26 4.14
N GLN A 38 5.63 1.89 4.82
CA GLN A 38 5.75 2.16 6.24
C GLN A 38 4.80 1.23 6.97
N ILE A 39 5.31 0.58 8.00
CA ILE A 39 4.55 -0.37 8.80
C ILE A 39 4.34 0.28 10.15
N LEU A 40 3.07 0.50 10.50
CA LEU A 40 2.72 1.19 11.73
C LEU A 40 2.59 0.20 12.88
N PRO A 41 2.65 0.70 14.13
CA PRO A 41 2.43 -0.19 15.28
C PRO A 41 1.03 -0.81 15.25
N PRO A 42 0.82 -1.89 16.00
CA PRO A 42 -0.49 -2.53 16.04
C PRO A 42 -1.59 -1.56 16.44
N MET A 43 -2.73 -1.72 15.82
CA MET A 43 -3.91 -0.90 16.08
C MET A 43 -5.12 -1.80 16.24
N THR A 44 -6.21 -1.25 16.75
CA THR A 44 -7.47 -1.98 16.83
C THR A 44 -8.37 -1.53 15.70
N SER A 45 -8.80 -2.48 14.90
CA SER A 45 -9.79 -2.24 13.84
C SER A 45 -11.14 -2.72 14.32
N ILE A 46 -12.16 -1.88 14.16
CA ILE A 46 -13.52 -2.23 14.54
C ILE A 46 -14.37 -2.09 13.28
N TYR A 47 -15.02 -3.19 12.88
CA TYR A 47 -15.71 -3.21 11.60
C TYR A 47 -16.83 -4.22 11.63
N VAL A 48 -17.69 -4.16 10.62
CA VAL A 48 -18.80 -5.11 10.48
C VAL A 48 -18.43 -6.15 9.44
N TRP A 49 -18.58 -7.41 9.81
CA TRP A 49 -18.35 -8.53 8.89
C TRP A 49 -19.47 -9.53 9.09
N LYS A 50 -20.20 -9.80 8.00
CA LYS A 50 -21.32 -10.74 8.01
C LYS A 50 -22.32 -10.40 9.09
N GLY A 51 -22.64 -9.10 9.22
CA GLY A 51 -23.65 -8.62 10.10
C GLY A 51 -23.25 -8.43 11.55
N GLU A 52 -21.97 -8.68 11.89
CA GLU A 52 -21.52 -8.57 13.26
C GLU A 52 -20.34 -7.63 13.40
N VAL A 53 -20.28 -6.94 14.54
CA VAL A 53 -19.18 -6.04 14.83
C VAL A 53 -17.98 -6.87 15.29
N GLN A 54 -16.85 -6.66 14.62
CA GLN A 54 -15.61 -7.33 14.93
C GLN A 54 -14.60 -6.35 15.51
N ARG A 55 -13.73 -6.83 16.39
CA ARG A 55 -12.62 -6.05 16.93
C ARG A 55 -11.37 -6.89 16.74
N GLU A 56 -10.40 -6.37 16.01
CA GLU A 56 -9.19 -7.15 15.75
C GLU A 56 -7.97 -6.27 15.78
N SER A 57 -6.86 -6.86 16.21
CA SER A 57 -5.57 -6.18 16.14
C SER A 57 -5.05 -6.30 14.73
N GLU A 58 -4.62 -5.19 14.16
CA GLU A 58 -4.10 -5.17 12.80
C GLU A 58 -2.92 -4.23 12.68
N ILE A 59 -2.16 -4.43 11.61
CA ILE A 59 -1.03 -3.59 11.25
C ILE A 59 -1.42 -2.82 9.99
N LEU A 60 -1.26 -1.50 10.03
CA LEU A 60 -1.52 -0.68 8.84
C LEU A 60 -0.21 -0.50 8.08
N LEU A 61 -0.27 -0.75 6.77
CA LEU A 61 0.82 -0.44 5.87
C LEU A 61 0.43 0.79 5.06
N VAL A 62 1.33 1.77 5.05
CA VAL A 62 1.18 2.97 4.24
C VAL A 62 2.20 2.85 3.11
N VAL A 63 1.69 2.72 1.89
CA VAL A 63 2.50 2.35 0.73
C VAL A 63 2.49 3.51 -0.26
N LYS A 64 3.68 3.92 -0.73
CA LYS A 64 3.78 4.97 -1.75
C LYS A 64 4.09 4.32 -3.09
N SER A 65 3.24 4.61 -4.07
CA SER A 65 3.34 4.00 -5.39
C SER A 65 2.80 4.95 -6.45
N THR A 66 2.49 4.43 -7.62
CA THR A 66 1.89 5.21 -8.70
C THR A 66 0.66 4.50 -9.23
N ARG A 67 -0.21 5.27 -9.90
CA ARG A 67 -1.43 4.70 -10.49
C ARG A 67 -1.12 3.56 -11.45
N ALA A 68 -0.05 3.71 -12.22
CA ALA A 68 0.31 2.70 -13.21
C ALA A 68 0.64 1.37 -12.59
N LYS A 69 1.09 1.35 -11.33
CA LYS A 69 1.47 0.12 -10.65
C LYS A 69 0.33 -0.49 -9.85
N PHE A 70 -0.78 0.21 -9.70
CA PHE A 70 -1.77 -0.22 -8.71
C PHE A 70 -2.37 -1.58 -9.02
N ASP A 71 -2.76 -1.83 -10.27
CA ASP A 71 -3.41 -3.11 -10.58
C ASP A 71 -2.49 -4.29 -10.30
N GLU A 72 -1.22 -4.17 -10.68
CA GLU A 72 -0.27 -5.23 -10.40
C GLU A 72 0.03 -5.35 -8.91
N LEU A 73 0.11 -4.21 -8.22
CA LEU A 73 0.32 -4.19 -6.78
C LEU A 73 -0.82 -4.91 -6.07
N GLU A 74 -2.05 -4.57 -6.41
CA GLU A 74 -3.22 -5.17 -5.78
C GLU A 74 -3.27 -6.67 -6.02
N SER A 75 -2.99 -7.09 -7.24
CA SER A 75 -2.99 -8.50 -7.58
C SER A 75 -1.90 -9.26 -6.81
N ALA A 76 -0.71 -8.65 -6.71
CA ALA A 76 0.40 -9.30 -6.01
C ALA A 76 0.13 -9.44 -4.53
N VAL A 77 -0.47 -8.43 -3.90
CA VAL A 77 -0.79 -8.49 -2.48
C VAL A 77 -1.86 -9.54 -2.23
N ARG A 78 -2.91 -9.56 -3.06
CA ARG A 78 -3.98 -10.55 -2.88
C ARG A 78 -3.46 -11.98 -3.01
N ALA A 79 -2.44 -12.19 -3.81
CA ALA A 79 -1.89 -13.53 -4.01
C ALA A 79 -1.23 -14.10 -2.76
N ILE A 80 -0.74 -13.24 -1.86
CA ILE A 80 -0.02 -13.72 -0.67
C ILE A 80 -0.70 -13.33 0.64
N HIS A 81 -1.80 -12.56 0.58
CA HIS A 81 -2.47 -12.11 1.79
C HIS A 81 -3.28 -13.24 2.40
N SER A 82 -3.29 -13.31 3.74
CA SER A 82 -4.01 -14.37 4.44
C SER A 82 -5.52 -14.14 4.45
N TYR A 83 -5.97 -12.89 4.25
CA TYR A 83 -7.40 -12.60 4.21
C TYR A 83 -7.95 -12.89 2.83
N GLU A 84 -9.19 -13.36 2.81
CA GLU A 84 -9.90 -13.55 1.55
C GLU A 84 -10.19 -12.21 0.88
N THR A 85 -10.55 -11.21 1.67
CA THR A 85 -10.91 -9.88 1.17
C THR A 85 -10.10 -8.83 1.93
N PRO A 86 -8.83 -8.63 1.58
CA PRO A 86 -8.00 -7.65 2.30
C PRO A 86 -8.35 -6.23 1.90
N GLU A 87 -8.14 -5.30 2.83
CA GLU A 87 -8.26 -3.88 2.52
C GLU A 87 -7.06 -3.45 1.68
N ILE A 88 -7.33 -2.92 0.49
CA ILE A 88 -6.29 -2.37 -0.39
C ILE A 88 -6.95 -1.20 -1.09
N ILE A 89 -6.71 0.02 -0.62
CA ILE A 89 -7.33 1.20 -1.20
C ILE A 89 -6.25 2.24 -1.48
N ALA A 90 -6.48 3.04 -2.52
CA ALA A 90 -5.51 4.03 -2.95
C ALA A 90 -6.14 5.41 -2.92
N LEU A 91 -5.34 6.40 -2.50
CA LEU A 91 -5.72 7.79 -2.54
C LEU A 91 -4.71 8.55 -3.39
N PRO A 92 -5.16 9.55 -4.15
CA PRO A 92 -4.21 10.34 -4.92
C PRO A 92 -3.42 11.27 -4.00
N ILE A 93 -2.16 11.47 -4.32
CA ILE A 93 -1.36 12.50 -3.65
C ILE A 93 -1.57 13.79 -4.44
N VAL A 94 -2.37 14.68 -3.87
CA VAL A 94 -2.76 15.88 -4.60
C VAL A 94 -1.69 16.95 -4.57
N ALA A 95 -0.76 16.88 -3.63
CA ALA A 95 0.33 17.85 -3.51
C ALA A 95 1.43 17.22 -2.69
N GLY A 96 2.67 17.56 -2.99
CA GLY A 96 3.79 17.02 -2.25
C GLY A 96 5.06 17.76 -2.64
N SER A 97 6.11 17.56 -1.84
CA SER A 97 7.42 18.11 -2.13
C SER A 97 7.92 17.56 -3.45
N GLN A 98 8.30 18.42 -4.36
CA GLN A 98 8.73 17.99 -5.69
C GLN A 98 9.90 17.01 -5.64
N PRO A 99 10.94 17.25 -4.83
CA PRO A 99 12.03 16.27 -4.75
C PRO A 99 11.55 14.89 -4.30
N TYR A 100 10.61 14.86 -3.36
CA TYR A 100 10.10 13.58 -2.87
C TYR A 100 9.28 12.87 -3.94
N LEU A 101 8.40 13.60 -4.62
CA LEU A 101 7.57 13.00 -5.65
C LEU A 101 8.40 12.48 -6.82
N SER A 102 9.46 13.21 -7.18
CA SER A 102 10.37 12.75 -8.23
C SER A 102 11.09 11.49 -7.81
N TRP A 103 11.55 11.44 -6.57
CA TRP A 103 12.19 10.25 -6.05
C TRP A 103 11.25 9.05 -6.09
N LEU A 104 10.01 9.26 -5.64
CA LEU A 104 9.01 8.19 -5.59
C LEU A 104 8.83 7.59 -6.98
N SER A 105 8.64 8.43 -7.98
CA SER A 105 8.43 7.94 -9.34
C SER A 105 9.66 7.24 -9.89
N SER A 106 10.86 7.76 -9.57
CA SER A 106 12.08 7.17 -10.10
C SER A 106 12.31 5.76 -9.57
N CYS A 107 11.86 5.46 -8.36
CA CYS A 107 12.01 4.13 -7.78
C CYS A 107 11.24 3.07 -8.56
N LEU A 108 10.22 3.47 -9.30
CA LEU A 108 9.33 2.53 -9.96
C LEU A 108 9.59 2.44 -11.46
N GLU A 109 10.56 3.19 -11.96
CA GLU A 109 10.91 3.16 -13.37
C GLU A 109 11.91 2.07 -13.66
N GLY A 110 12.03 1.74 -14.93
CA GLY A 110 13.11 0.90 -15.43
C GLY A 110 13.03 -0.55 -15.05
N SER A 111 11.88 -1.03 -14.66
CA SER A 111 11.76 -2.44 -14.29
C SER A 111 11.50 -3.35 -15.48
#